data_d7b110604270aa5f3b04f864300620c6
#
_entry.id   d7b110604270aa5f3b04f864300620c6
#
_cell.length_a   1.000
_cell.length_b   1.000
_cell.length_c   1.000
_cell.angle_alpha   90.00
_cell.angle_beta   90.00
_cell.angle_gamma   90.00
#
_symmetry.space_group_name_H-M   'P 1'
#
loop_
_entity.id
_entity.type
_entity.pdbx_description
1 polymer ?
#
loop_
_entity_poly.entity_id
_entity_poly.type
_entity_poly.pdbx_seq_one_letter_code
_entity_poly.pdbx_strand_id
1 'polypeptide(L)'
;MKLLLISDLHGNVDNLQKLEGEIKSADAVLFAGDFSKFKMTETGLPCAKKMRELCPNLFCVIGNCDEPELLYDLEEQDMSCEHSLVYFEGLAIAGSGGGSKFTGETPNERDEADLQKDFDVIENSGLEEEGQWNNLILISHNPPKGDKCDQPAPGVHAGSQAFADFIKKTKPLAVLCGHIHEGKSVEKIGETLVVNPGPLCEGNYAVMEVKKDGESWSVVDAQLKSL
;
A
#
# COMPACT_ATOMS: atom_id res chain seq x y z
N MET A 1 -8.86 -14.36 7.36
CA MET A 1 -7.63 -13.60 7.67
C MET A 1 -7.99 -12.13 7.75
N LYS A 2 -7.56 -11.44 8.81
CA LYS A 2 -7.80 -10.02 9.04
C LYS A 2 -6.54 -9.24 8.72
N LEU A 3 -6.62 -8.29 7.81
CA LEU A 3 -5.54 -7.41 7.40
C LEU A 3 -5.81 -5.98 7.89
N LEU A 4 -4.83 -5.36 8.53
CA LEU A 4 -4.88 -3.94 8.88
C LEU A 4 -4.20 -3.15 7.76
N LEU A 5 -4.91 -2.20 7.17
CA LEU A 5 -4.47 -1.38 6.05
C LEU A 5 -4.24 0.04 6.54
N ILE A 6 -3.02 0.53 6.40
CA ILE A 6 -2.61 1.87 6.86
C ILE A 6 -1.68 2.52 5.82
N SER A 7 -1.64 3.85 5.83
CA SER A 7 -0.79 4.68 4.97
C SER A 7 -0.49 6.02 5.63
N ASP A 8 0.50 6.73 5.14
CA ASP A 8 0.73 8.15 5.45
C ASP A 8 0.83 8.42 6.97
N LEU A 9 1.84 7.80 7.61
CA LEU A 9 2.12 7.95 9.03
C LEU A 9 2.71 9.32 9.36
N HIS A 10 3.54 9.85 8.44
CA HIS A 10 4.15 11.19 8.54
C HIS A 10 4.75 11.50 9.92
N GLY A 11 5.50 10.57 10.48
CA GLY A 11 6.17 10.76 11.77
C GLY A 11 5.26 10.67 13.00
N ASN A 12 3.96 10.41 12.85
CA ASN A 12 2.99 10.40 13.95
C ASN A 12 2.90 9.02 14.64
N VAL A 13 3.95 8.65 15.37
CA VAL A 13 4.01 7.38 16.10
C VAL A 13 2.96 7.26 17.21
N ASP A 14 2.39 8.37 17.70
CA ASP A 14 1.34 8.35 18.72
C ASP A 14 0.06 7.71 18.16
N ASN A 15 -0.29 8.00 16.90
CA ASN A 15 -1.44 7.37 16.26
C ASN A 15 -1.19 5.89 16.00
N LEU A 16 0.04 5.51 15.65
CA LEU A 16 0.41 4.11 15.53
C LEU A 16 0.23 3.36 16.87
N GLN A 17 0.63 3.97 17.99
CA GLN A 17 0.45 3.38 19.31
C GLN A 17 -1.03 3.18 19.68
N LYS A 18 -1.91 4.12 19.30
CA LYS A 18 -3.36 3.97 19.52
C LYS A 18 -3.96 2.79 18.75
N LEU A 19 -3.33 2.38 17.64
CA LEU A 19 -3.73 1.21 16.87
C LEU A 19 -3.22 -0.12 17.44
N GLU A 20 -2.47 -0.15 18.55
CA GLU A 20 -1.85 -1.38 19.08
C GLU A 20 -2.86 -2.52 19.23
N GLY A 21 -4.10 -2.23 19.64
CA GLY A 21 -5.18 -3.23 19.76
C GLY A 21 -5.58 -3.83 18.40
N GLU A 22 -5.72 -3.00 17.37
CA GLU A 22 -6.02 -3.47 16.01
C GLU A 22 -4.84 -4.23 15.41
N ILE A 23 -3.61 -3.75 15.59
CA ILE A 23 -2.37 -4.43 15.16
C ILE A 23 -2.29 -5.83 15.75
N LYS A 24 -2.49 -5.98 17.07
CA LYS A 24 -2.45 -7.29 17.74
C LYS A 24 -3.55 -8.24 17.31
N SER A 25 -4.67 -7.72 16.82
CA SER A 25 -5.81 -8.52 16.36
C SER A 25 -5.75 -8.86 14.87
N ALA A 26 -4.85 -8.23 14.12
CA ALA A 26 -4.65 -8.50 12.70
C ALA A 26 -3.65 -9.64 12.48
N ASP A 27 -3.86 -10.41 11.43
CA ASP A 27 -2.91 -11.45 10.99
C ASP A 27 -1.68 -10.81 10.33
N ALA A 28 -1.88 -9.70 9.62
CA ALA A 28 -0.81 -8.89 9.04
C ALA A 28 -1.20 -7.40 8.95
N VAL A 29 -0.19 -6.55 8.86
CA VAL A 29 -0.30 -5.11 8.61
C VAL A 29 0.28 -4.82 7.23
N LEU A 30 -0.49 -4.12 6.40
CA LEU A 30 -0.06 -3.62 5.10
C LEU A 30 0.07 -2.10 5.19
N PHE A 31 1.23 -1.57 4.80
CA PHE A 31 1.52 -0.14 4.90
C PHE A 31 1.95 0.45 3.55
N ALA A 32 1.21 1.44 3.09
CA ALA A 32 1.40 2.03 1.77
C ALA A 32 2.30 3.28 1.75
N GLY A 33 3.29 3.36 2.66
CA GLY A 33 4.35 4.38 2.56
C GLY A 33 4.07 5.69 3.31
N ASP A 34 5.01 6.61 3.18
CA ASP A 34 5.10 7.87 3.91
C ASP A 34 5.26 7.68 5.43
N PHE A 35 6.36 7.01 5.80
CA PHE A 35 6.87 6.97 7.18
C PHE A 35 7.29 8.36 7.63
N SER A 36 7.96 9.10 6.74
CA SER A 36 8.57 10.38 7.01
C SER A 36 7.57 11.53 7.00
N LYS A 37 7.78 12.48 7.90
CA LYS A 37 7.09 13.76 7.86
C LYS A 37 7.59 14.57 6.65
N PHE A 38 6.68 15.26 5.98
CA PHE A 38 6.98 16.12 4.84
C PHE A 38 8.19 17.03 5.12
N LYS A 39 9.22 16.99 4.27
CA LYS A 39 10.49 17.72 4.40
C LYS A 39 11.30 17.43 5.68
N MET A 40 11.02 16.33 6.38
CA MET A 40 11.74 15.89 7.59
C MET A 40 12.05 14.39 7.46
N THR A 41 12.85 14.03 6.47
CA THR A 41 13.12 12.64 6.07
C THR A 41 13.80 11.83 7.17
N GLU A 42 14.54 12.50 8.08
CA GLU A 42 15.14 11.90 9.26
C GLU A 42 14.13 11.24 10.22
N THR A 43 12.83 11.55 10.07
CA THR A 43 11.76 10.94 10.88
C THR A 43 11.34 9.56 10.37
N GLY A 44 11.71 9.15 9.16
CA GLY A 44 11.28 7.91 8.53
C GLY A 44 11.82 6.66 9.23
N LEU A 45 13.14 6.55 9.38
CA LEU A 45 13.75 5.38 10.00
C LEU A 45 13.30 5.13 11.45
N PRO A 46 13.17 6.13 12.35
CA PRO A 46 12.56 5.92 13.66
C PRO A 46 11.12 5.38 13.60
N CYS A 47 10.31 5.86 12.64
CA CYS A 47 8.96 5.37 12.43
C CYS A 47 8.94 3.92 11.94
N ALA A 48 9.77 3.57 10.98
CA ALA A 48 9.90 2.21 10.45
C ALA A 48 10.31 1.22 11.58
N LYS A 49 11.31 1.58 12.38
CA LYS A 49 11.71 0.79 13.56
C LYS A 49 10.57 0.59 14.54
N LYS A 50 9.81 1.65 14.82
CA LYS A 50 8.65 1.55 15.73
C LYS A 50 7.53 0.68 15.16
N MET A 51 7.27 0.74 13.86
CA MET A 51 6.33 -0.15 13.20
C MET A 51 6.78 -1.61 13.28
N ARG A 52 8.06 -1.89 13.04
CA ARG A 52 8.61 -3.26 13.16
C ARG A 52 8.44 -3.84 14.56
N GLU A 53 8.67 -3.02 15.61
CA GLU A 53 8.46 -3.44 17.00
C GLU A 53 7.02 -3.86 17.30
N LEU A 54 6.05 -3.16 16.72
CA LEU A 54 4.62 -3.38 16.99
C LEU A 54 3.99 -4.41 16.04
N CYS A 55 4.50 -4.52 14.81
CA CYS A 55 3.88 -5.27 13.71
C CYS A 55 4.83 -6.40 13.25
N PRO A 56 4.77 -7.60 13.83
CA PRO A 56 5.66 -8.71 13.45
C PRO A 56 5.47 -9.17 12.00
N ASN A 57 4.25 -9.09 11.47
CA ASN A 57 3.91 -9.39 10.07
C ASN A 57 3.57 -8.08 9.34
N LEU A 58 4.60 -7.29 9.03
CA LEU A 58 4.48 -6.02 8.32
C LEU A 58 5.00 -6.17 6.90
N PHE A 59 4.19 -5.74 5.93
CA PHE A 59 4.55 -5.61 4.52
C PHE A 59 4.34 -4.16 4.10
N CYS A 60 5.36 -3.54 3.55
CA CYS A 60 5.32 -2.11 3.27
C CYS A 60 6.07 -1.72 2.00
N VAL A 61 5.78 -0.52 1.56
CA VAL A 61 6.54 0.24 0.55
C VAL A 61 6.95 1.58 1.16
N ILE A 62 7.92 2.28 0.57
CA ILE A 62 8.19 3.67 0.93
C ILE A 62 7.23 4.62 0.19
N GLY A 63 7.02 5.83 0.71
CA GLY A 63 6.23 6.86 0.06
C GLY A 63 7.09 7.91 -0.66
N ASN A 64 6.46 8.97 -1.17
CA ASN A 64 7.19 10.05 -1.82
C ASN A 64 7.92 10.97 -0.81
N CYS A 65 7.47 11.03 0.44
CA CYS A 65 8.15 11.79 1.50
C CYS A 65 9.33 11.04 2.12
N ASP A 66 9.51 9.76 1.80
CA ASP A 66 10.60 8.93 2.32
C ASP A 66 11.83 9.03 1.42
N GLU A 67 13.04 9.11 2.03
CA GLU A 67 14.28 9.00 1.26
C GLU A 67 14.35 7.61 0.62
N PRO A 68 14.79 7.49 -0.66
CA PRO A 68 14.92 6.19 -1.32
C PRO A 68 15.81 5.20 -0.57
N GLU A 69 16.80 5.69 0.17
CA GLU A 69 17.71 4.90 0.99
C GLU A 69 17.02 4.17 2.14
N LEU A 70 15.85 4.66 2.62
CA LEU A 70 15.08 3.97 3.65
C LEU A 70 14.66 2.56 3.21
N LEU A 71 14.51 2.34 1.89
CA LEU A 71 14.17 1.03 1.34
C LEU A 71 15.18 -0.05 1.78
N TYR A 72 16.49 0.26 1.82
CA TYR A 72 17.51 -0.69 2.26
C TYR A 72 17.31 -1.14 3.71
N ASP A 73 16.94 -0.21 4.60
CA ASP A 73 16.63 -0.55 6.01
C ASP A 73 15.39 -1.44 6.14
N LEU A 74 14.39 -1.23 5.26
CA LEU A 74 13.16 -2.06 5.24
C LEU A 74 13.44 -3.46 4.69
N GLU A 75 14.27 -3.58 3.66
CA GLU A 75 14.70 -4.85 3.07
C GLU A 75 15.52 -5.67 4.06
N GLU A 76 16.49 -5.06 4.76
CA GLU A 76 17.28 -5.73 5.80
C GLU A 76 16.43 -6.30 6.96
N GLN A 77 15.24 -5.76 7.17
CA GLN A 77 14.31 -6.19 8.22
C GLN A 77 13.16 -7.06 7.71
N ASP A 78 13.20 -7.52 6.45
CA ASP A 78 12.14 -8.30 5.81
C ASP A 78 10.75 -7.63 5.90
N MET A 79 10.70 -6.31 5.70
CA MET A 79 9.46 -5.53 5.75
C MET A 79 9.00 -5.07 4.36
N SER A 80 9.94 -4.83 3.43
CA SER A 80 9.62 -4.34 2.09
C SER A 80 9.00 -5.42 1.22
N CYS A 81 8.02 -5.01 0.41
CA CYS A 81 7.51 -5.78 -0.73
C CYS A 81 7.76 -5.07 -2.08
N GLU A 82 8.59 -4.00 -2.10
CA GLU A 82 8.99 -3.36 -3.35
C GLU A 82 9.90 -4.28 -4.17
N HIS A 83 9.76 -4.23 -5.48
CA HIS A 83 10.55 -5.01 -6.43
C HIS A 83 10.58 -6.52 -6.16
N SER A 84 9.66 -7.03 -5.34
CA SER A 84 9.64 -8.42 -4.88
C SER A 84 8.22 -8.98 -4.83
N LEU A 85 8.12 -10.31 -4.93
CA LEU A 85 6.89 -11.05 -4.74
C LEU A 85 7.02 -11.87 -3.45
N VAL A 86 6.38 -11.40 -2.39
CA VAL A 86 6.44 -12.00 -1.06
C VAL A 86 5.20 -12.86 -0.84
N TYR A 87 5.36 -13.99 -0.15
CA TYR A 87 4.24 -14.88 0.16
C TYR A 87 3.98 -14.92 1.68
N PHE A 88 2.72 -14.72 2.05
CA PHE A 88 2.25 -14.81 3.44
C PHE A 88 0.95 -15.61 3.52
N GLU A 89 1.00 -16.78 4.19
CA GLU A 89 -0.18 -17.66 4.43
C GLU A 89 -0.99 -17.99 3.14
N GLY A 90 -0.31 -17.99 1.98
CA GLY A 90 -0.91 -18.25 0.67
C GLY A 90 -1.38 -17.01 -0.08
N LEU A 91 -1.30 -15.82 0.50
CA LEU A 91 -1.40 -14.56 -0.24
C LEU A 91 -0.05 -14.26 -0.90
N ALA A 92 -0.09 -13.69 -2.10
CA ALA A 92 1.03 -13.07 -2.78
C ALA A 92 0.94 -11.55 -2.56
N ILE A 93 2.05 -10.91 -2.23
CA ILE A 93 2.11 -9.46 -1.96
C ILE A 93 3.25 -8.88 -2.78
N ALA A 94 2.99 -7.81 -3.51
CA ALA A 94 4.01 -7.05 -4.24
C ALA A 94 3.71 -5.55 -4.12
N GLY A 95 4.72 -4.72 -4.31
CA GLY A 95 4.54 -3.28 -4.08
C GLY A 95 5.35 -2.36 -4.97
N SER A 96 4.92 -1.09 -5.01
CA SER A 96 5.57 0.02 -5.68
C SER A 96 5.57 1.24 -4.76
N GLY A 97 6.76 1.75 -4.46
CA GLY A 97 6.94 2.93 -3.62
C GLY A 97 7.12 4.22 -4.41
N GLY A 98 7.10 5.34 -3.66
CA GLY A 98 7.22 6.67 -4.23
C GLY A 98 5.93 7.20 -4.83
N GLY A 99 5.96 8.44 -5.30
CA GLY A 99 4.84 9.10 -5.95
C GLY A 99 5.17 9.58 -7.37
N SER A 100 4.15 9.85 -8.16
CA SER A 100 4.32 10.45 -9.49
C SER A 100 4.97 11.83 -9.38
N LYS A 101 5.86 12.17 -10.33
CA LYS A 101 6.48 13.50 -10.40
C LYS A 101 5.42 14.59 -10.45
N PHE A 102 5.54 15.56 -9.56
CA PHE A 102 4.61 16.70 -9.47
C PHE A 102 5.34 18.02 -9.22
N THR A 103 5.80 18.28 -7.99
CA THR A 103 6.45 19.55 -7.64
C THR A 103 7.96 19.44 -7.56
N GLY A 104 8.52 18.26 -7.39
CA GLY A 104 9.93 18.02 -7.06
C GLY A 104 10.29 18.42 -5.63
N GLU A 105 9.28 18.53 -4.75
CA GLU A 105 9.50 18.94 -3.36
C GLU A 105 9.67 17.77 -2.39
N THR A 106 9.42 16.54 -2.86
CA THR A 106 9.62 15.31 -2.09
C THR A 106 10.71 14.44 -2.68
N PRO A 107 11.47 13.70 -1.86
CA PRO A 107 12.69 13.04 -2.30
C PRO A 107 12.46 11.85 -3.25
N ASN A 108 11.29 11.21 -3.18
CA ASN A 108 11.00 10.00 -3.94
C ASN A 108 9.86 10.21 -4.95
N GLU A 109 9.94 11.30 -5.75
CA GLU A 109 9.10 11.48 -6.92
C GLU A 109 9.69 10.74 -8.12
N ARG A 110 8.91 9.87 -8.76
CA ARG A 110 9.34 8.95 -9.82
C ARG A 110 8.53 9.15 -11.09
N ASP A 111 9.11 8.79 -12.24
CA ASP A 111 8.36 8.72 -13.50
C ASP A 111 7.34 7.58 -13.45
N GLU A 112 6.19 7.74 -14.11
CA GLU A 112 5.14 6.73 -14.13
C GLU A 112 5.65 5.39 -14.70
N ALA A 113 6.55 5.44 -15.70
CA ALA A 113 7.16 4.25 -16.26
C ALA A 113 8.07 3.50 -15.27
N ASP A 114 8.72 4.22 -14.34
CA ASP A 114 9.56 3.59 -13.32
C ASP A 114 8.71 3.00 -12.18
N LEU A 115 7.62 3.67 -11.78
CA LEU A 115 6.64 3.10 -10.86
C LEU A 115 6.03 1.80 -11.40
N GLN A 116 5.76 1.75 -12.71
CA GLN A 116 5.19 0.57 -13.37
C GLN A 116 6.16 -0.61 -13.38
N LYS A 117 7.47 -0.37 -13.54
CA LYS A 117 8.49 -1.43 -13.55
C LYS A 117 8.56 -2.23 -12.25
N ASP A 118 8.13 -1.65 -11.13
CA ASP A 118 8.13 -2.36 -9.85
C ASP A 118 7.23 -3.60 -9.89
N PHE A 119 6.25 -3.63 -10.79
CA PHE A 119 5.36 -4.76 -11.01
C PHE A 119 5.86 -5.76 -12.06
N ASP A 120 7.02 -5.53 -12.69
CA ASP A 120 7.61 -6.48 -13.64
C ASP A 120 7.88 -7.84 -12.98
N VAL A 121 8.11 -7.87 -11.67
CA VAL A 121 8.26 -9.09 -10.87
C VAL A 121 7.04 -10.03 -11.01
N ILE A 122 5.84 -9.45 -11.17
CA ILE A 122 4.59 -10.20 -11.35
C ILE A 122 4.52 -10.75 -12.78
N GLU A 123 4.80 -9.91 -13.77
CA GLU A 123 4.80 -10.32 -15.19
C GLU A 123 5.89 -11.35 -15.47
N ASN A 124 7.08 -11.22 -14.86
CA ASN A 124 8.21 -12.14 -15.02
C ASN A 124 8.09 -13.42 -14.18
N SER A 125 7.07 -13.57 -13.33
CA SER A 125 6.87 -14.75 -12.49
C SER A 125 6.55 -16.02 -13.28
N GLY A 126 6.24 -15.90 -14.57
CA GLY A 126 5.83 -17.01 -15.45
C GLY A 126 4.41 -17.50 -15.19
N LEU A 127 3.66 -16.81 -14.36
CA LEU A 127 2.27 -17.09 -14.07
C LEU A 127 1.40 -16.21 -14.98
N GLU A 128 1.10 -16.67 -16.19
CA GLU A 128 0.37 -15.91 -17.20
C GLU A 128 -1.10 -16.33 -17.38
N GLU A 129 -1.56 -17.37 -16.68
CA GLU A 129 -2.93 -17.85 -16.85
C GLU A 129 -3.95 -16.91 -16.22
N GLU A 130 -5.04 -16.68 -16.91
CA GLU A 130 -6.13 -15.82 -16.43
C GLU A 130 -6.69 -16.31 -15.09
N GLY A 131 -6.78 -15.42 -14.08
CA GLY A 131 -7.29 -15.74 -12.75
C GLY A 131 -6.27 -16.32 -11.77
N GLN A 132 -5.01 -16.47 -12.12
CA GLN A 132 -3.96 -16.94 -11.20
C GLN A 132 -3.68 -15.99 -10.05
N TRP A 133 -3.94 -14.70 -10.25
CA TRP A 133 -3.64 -13.65 -9.28
C TRP A 133 -4.80 -13.35 -8.31
N ASN A 134 -5.76 -14.28 -8.16
CA ASN A 134 -6.86 -14.12 -7.19
C ASN A 134 -6.41 -14.06 -5.71
N ASN A 135 -5.13 -14.35 -5.43
CA ASN A 135 -4.51 -14.26 -4.12
C ASN A 135 -3.50 -13.09 -4.00
N LEU A 136 -3.35 -12.27 -5.05
CA LEU A 136 -2.39 -11.16 -5.07
C LEU A 136 -2.99 -9.91 -4.42
N ILE A 137 -2.23 -9.33 -3.51
CA ILE A 137 -2.48 -7.98 -2.98
C ILE A 137 -1.34 -7.08 -3.46
N LEU A 138 -1.69 -5.95 -4.05
CA LEU A 138 -0.73 -4.91 -4.41
C LEU A 138 -0.74 -3.81 -3.36
N ILE A 139 0.46 -3.35 -2.97
CA ILE A 139 0.66 -2.18 -2.14
C ILE A 139 1.35 -1.12 -2.99
N SER A 140 0.71 0.01 -3.21
CA SER A 140 1.32 1.12 -3.96
C SER A 140 1.11 2.42 -3.23
N HIS A 141 2.18 3.18 -2.98
CA HIS A 141 1.99 4.49 -2.38
C HIS A 141 1.20 5.39 -3.34
N ASN A 142 1.63 5.47 -4.60
CA ASN A 142 0.92 6.23 -5.63
C ASN A 142 -0.39 5.51 -6.03
N PRO A 143 -1.57 6.17 -5.96
CA PRO A 143 -2.83 5.49 -6.28
C PRO A 143 -2.98 5.21 -7.78
N PRO A 144 -3.76 4.17 -8.15
CA PRO A 144 -4.26 4.04 -9.51
C PRO A 144 -5.29 5.12 -9.79
N LYS A 145 -5.48 5.50 -11.06
CA LYS A 145 -6.60 6.35 -11.44
C LYS A 145 -7.91 5.59 -11.24
N GLY A 146 -8.71 6.06 -10.30
CA GLY A 146 -9.98 5.46 -9.89
C GLY A 146 -11.15 6.44 -9.93
N ASP A 147 -12.18 6.12 -9.17
CA ASP A 147 -13.34 7.02 -9.01
C ASP A 147 -13.10 8.07 -7.91
N LYS A 148 -12.42 7.68 -6.84
CA LYS A 148 -12.22 8.49 -5.64
C LYS A 148 -10.82 8.40 -5.06
N CYS A 149 -10.19 7.21 -5.06
CA CYS A 149 -8.95 6.93 -4.35
C CYS A 149 -7.78 7.86 -4.72
N ASP A 150 -7.87 8.53 -5.87
CA ASP A 150 -6.85 9.40 -6.45
C ASP A 150 -7.29 10.86 -6.60
N GLN A 151 -8.41 11.27 -5.96
CA GLN A 151 -8.94 12.63 -6.11
C GLN A 151 -8.48 13.57 -4.96
N PRO A 152 -7.50 14.47 -5.20
CA PRO A 152 -7.15 15.54 -4.24
C PRO A 152 -8.23 16.62 -4.17
N ALA A 153 -9.13 16.70 -5.16
CA ALA A 153 -10.29 17.56 -5.17
C ALA A 153 -11.36 16.96 -6.10
N PRO A 154 -12.65 17.30 -5.95
CA PRO A 154 -13.72 16.74 -6.76
C PRO A 154 -13.47 16.88 -8.25
N GLY A 155 -13.40 15.73 -8.95
CA GLY A 155 -13.18 15.66 -10.40
C GLY A 155 -11.74 15.88 -10.86
N VAL A 156 -10.77 16.04 -9.94
CA VAL A 156 -9.35 16.12 -10.26
C VAL A 156 -8.73 14.75 -9.96
N HIS A 157 -8.10 14.14 -10.94
CA HIS A 157 -7.42 12.84 -10.82
C HIS A 157 -5.91 13.02 -10.82
N ALA A 158 -5.23 12.49 -9.82
CA ALA A 158 -3.77 12.50 -9.68
C ALA A 158 -3.16 11.10 -9.78
N GLY A 159 -3.98 10.06 -9.88
CA GLY A 159 -3.53 8.67 -9.94
C GLY A 159 -3.05 8.23 -11.32
N SER A 160 -2.30 7.13 -11.34
CA SER A 160 -1.71 6.53 -12.54
C SER A 160 -2.74 5.79 -13.38
N GLN A 161 -2.86 6.18 -14.66
CA GLN A 161 -3.67 5.45 -15.64
C GLN A 161 -3.02 4.10 -15.97
N ALA A 162 -1.69 4.05 -16.10
CA ALA A 162 -0.96 2.82 -16.39
C ALA A 162 -1.16 1.78 -15.28
N PHE A 163 -1.16 2.21 -14.00
CA PHE A 163 -1.44 1.32 -12.89
C PHE A 163 -2.89 0.83 -12.88
N ALA A 164 -3.86 1.69 -13.21
CA ALA A 164 -5.26 1.28 -13.36
C ALA A 164 -5.45 0.23 -14.48
N ASP A 165 -4.72 0.38 -15.59
CA ASP A 165 -4.77 -0.56 -16.70
C ASP A 165 -4.06 -1.89 -16.35
N PHE A 166 -2.95 -1.84 -15.59
CA PHE A 166 -2.29 -3.02 -15.03
C PHE A 166 -3.22 -3.81 -14.11
N ILE A 167 -3.93 -3.13 -13.20
CA ILE A 167 -4.93 -3.75 -12.30
C ILE A 167 -6.01 -4.47 -13.10
N LYS A 168 -6.54 -3.84 -14.17
CA LYS A 168 -7.57 -4.47 -15.03
C LYS A 168 -7.05 -5.71 -15.75
N LYS A 169 -5.77 -5.69 -16.17
CA LYS A 169 -5.10 -6.82 -16.84
C LYS A 169 -4.84 -7.97 -15.87
N THR A 170 -4.24 -7.66 -14.71
CA THR A 170 -3.76 -8.65 -13.73
C THR A 170 -4.86 -9.17 -12.81
N LYS A 171 -5.89 -8.34 -12.57
CA LYS A 171 -7.04 -8.64 -11.69
C LYS A 171 -6.62 -9.14 -10.30
N PRO A 172 -5.76 -8.40 -9.56
CA PRO A 172 -5.38 -8.80 -8.22
C PRO A 172 -6.61 -8.84 -7.29
N LEU A 173 -6.49 -9.55 -6.17
CA LEU A 173 -7.52 -9.63 -5.13
C LEU A 173 -7.87 -8.25 -4.58
N ALA A 174 -6.84 -7.48 -4.25
CA ALA A 174 -6.99 -6.13 -3.71
C ALA A 174 -5.77 -5.26 -3.99
N VAL A 175 -5.96 -3.94 -3.89
CA VAL A 175 -4.92 -2.92 -3.91
C VAL A 175 -5.07 -2.04 -2.68
N LEU A 176 -3.97 -1.82 -1.95
CA LEU A 176 -3.83 -0.77 -0.95
C LEU A 176 -3.05 0.39 -1.57
N CYS A 177 -3.55 1.61 -1.46
CA CYS A 177 -2.83 2.82 -1.85
C CYS A 177 -2.95 3.93 -0.79
N GLY A 178 -2.14 4.98 -0.92
CA GLY A 178 -2.10 6.15 -0.05
C GLY A 178 -1.96 7.45 -0.82
N HIS A 179 -1.04 8.34 -0.35
CA HIS A 179 -0.61 9.57 -1.02
C HIS A 179 -1.68 10.65 -1.15
N ILE A 180 -2.83 10.35 -1.70
CA ILE A 180 -3.94 11.30 -1.86
C ILE A 180 -4.85 11.17 -0.64
N HIS A 181 -4.61 12.04 0.36
CA HIS A 181 -5.29 12.00 1.67
C HIS A 181 -6.81 12.17 1.55
N GLU A 182 -7.24 13.02 0.64
CA GLU A 182 -8.65 13.30 0.34
C GLU A 182 -9.32 12.12 -0.38
N GLY A 183 -8.51 11.24 -0.97
CA GLY A 183 -8.96 10.05 -1.71
C GLY A 183 -9.43 8.88 -0.84
N LYS A 184 -9.58 9.06 0.47
CA LYS A 184 -10.06 8.02 1.40
C LYS A 184 -11.32 7.36 0.89
N SER A 185 -11.20 6.09 0.46
CA SER A 185 -12.30 5.33 -0.17
C SER A 185 -12.07 3.82 -0.17
N VAL A 186 -13.16 3.08 -0.36
CA VAL A 186 -13.16 1.69 -0.79
C VAL A 186 -13.97 1.63 -2.08
N GLU A 187 -13.34 1.24 -3.17
CA GLU A 187 -13.94 1.22 -4.49
C GLU A 187 -13.48 0.01 -5.30
N LYS A 188 -13.92 -0.11 -6.56
CA LYS A 188 -13.49 -1.16 -7.46
C LYS A 188 -12.93 -0.62 -8.76
N ILE A 189 -11.82 -1.19 -9.21
CA ILE A 189 -11.31 -1.06 -10.56
C ILE A 189 -11.47 -2.42 -11.24
N GLY A 190 -12.46 -2.57 -12.12
CA GLY A 190 -12.87 -3.87 -12.62
C GLY A 190 -13.39 -4.77 -11.50
N GLU A 191 -12.78 -5.93 -11.28
CA GLU A 191 -13.13 -6.88 -10.21
C GLU A 191 -12.32 -6.64 -8.92
N THR A 192 -11.19 -5.92 -9.02
CA THR A 192 -10.25 -5.67 -7.92
C THR A 192 -10.79 -4.64 -6.94
N LEU A 193 -10.72 -4.94 -5.65
CA LEU A 193 -10.99 -3.97 -4.59
C LEU A 193 -9.80 -3.04 -4.42
N VAL A 194 -10.04 -1.73 -4.43
CA VAL A 194 -9.02 -0.70 -4.16
C VAL A 194 -9.37 0.02 -2.87
N VAL A 195 -8.42 0.10 -1.96
CA VAL A 195 -8.59 0.76 -0.66
C VAL A 195 -7.55 1.85 -0.51
N ASN A 196 -8.02 3.08 -0.38
CA ASN A 196 -7.25 4.18 0.18
C ASN A 196 -7.77 4.41 1.61
N PRO A 197 -7.04 4.04 2.65
CA PRO A 197 -7.53 4.14 4.03
C PRO A 197 -7.60 5.58 4.53
N GLY A 198 -6.98 6.52 3.80
CA GLY A 198 -6.66 7.85 4.27
C GLY A 198 -5.45 7.86 5.22
N PRO A 199 -4.93 9.05 5.57
CA PRO A 199 -3.68 9.19 6.29
C PRO A 199 -3.80 8.78 7.76
N LEU A 200 -2.89 7.91 8.21
CA LEU A 200 -2.83 7.51 9.63
C LEU A 200 -2.41 8.68 10.53
N CYS A 201 -1.66 9.64 10.01
CA CYS A 201 -1.31 10.84 10.79
C CYS A 201 -2.56 11.64 11.23
N GLU A 202 -3.68 11.49 10.53
CA GLU A 202 -4.99 12.05 10.89
C GLU A 202 -5.88 11.04 11.64
N GLY A 203 -5.37 9.85 11.93
CA GLY A 203 -6.08 8.80 12.64
C GLY A 203 -6.91 7.86 11.74
N ASN A 204 -6.74 7.92 10.42
CA ASN A 204 -7.48 7.07 9.49
C ASN A 204 -6.78 5.73 9.27
N TYR A 205 -7.56 4.65 9.09
CA TYR A 205 -7.10 3.32 8.75
C TYR A 205 -8.22 2.49 8.13
N ALA A 206 -7.92 1.30 7.64
CA ALA A 206 -8.95 0.36 7.20
C ALA A 206 -8.66 -1.05 7.73
N VAL A 207 -9.70 -1.86 7.80
CA VAL A 207 -9.61 -3.30 8.09
C VAL A 207 -10.22 -4.05 6.93
N MET A 208 -9.50 -5.03 6.41
CA MET A 208 -9.96 -5.91 5.34
C MET A 208 -9.96 -7.35 5.82
N GLU A 209 -11.04 -8.06 5.57
CA GLU A 209 -11.14 -9.49 5.82
C GLU A 209 -11.10 -10.26 4.50
N VAL A 210 -10.18 -11.22 4.39
CA VAL A 210 -10.05 -12.11 3.24
C VAL A 210 -10.26 -13.55 3.65
N LYS A 211 -10.81 -14.34 2.75
CA LYS A 211 -11.09 -15.77 2.97
C LYS A 211 -10.55 -16.59 1.80
N LYS A 212 -9.92 -17.71 2.15
CA LYS A 212 -9.57 -18.78 1.20
C LYS A 212 -10.68 -19.83 1.17
N ASP A 213 -11.11 -20.20 -0.03
CA ASP A 213 -12.05 -21.31 -0.27
C ASP A 213 -11.49 -22.19 -1.40
N GLY A 214 -10.96 -23.35 -1.02
CA GLY A 214 -10.17 -24.18 -1.92
C GLY A 214 -8.89 -23.46 -2.37
N GLU A 215 -8.73 -23.25 -3.67
CA GLU A 215 -7.59 -22.51 -4.26
C GLU A 215 -7.90 -21.03 -4.48
N SER A 216 -9.13 -20.59 -4.24
CA SER A 216 -9.56 -19.22 -4.53
C SER A 216 -9.60 -18.35 -3.27
N TRP A 217 -9.21 -17.10 -3.43
CA TRP A 217 -9.34 -16.06 -2.41
C TRP A 217 -10.45 -15.07 -2.76
N SER A 218 -11.06 -14.51 -1.73
CA SER A 218 -12.06 -13.45 -1.88
C SER A 218 -11.96 -12.46 -0.73
N VAL A 219 -12.26 -11.18 -1.02
CA VAL A 219 -12.49 -10.18 0.02
C VAL A 219 -13.89 -10.37 0.56
N VAL A 220 -13.99 -10.59 1.87
CA VAL A 220 -15.27 -10.76 2.57
C VAL A 220 -15.84 -9.41 2.96
N ASP A 221 -14.99 -8.53 3.48
CA ASP A 221 -15.35 -7.18 3.93
C ASP A 221 -14.14 -6.24 3.90
N ALA A 222 -14.39 -4.95 3.73
CA ALA A 222 -13.38 -3.91 3.84
C ALA A 222 -14.02 -2.63 4.40
N GLN A 223 -13.55 -2.18 5.55
CA GLN A 223 -14.12 -1.05 6.29
C GLN A 223 -13.10 0.04 6.54
N LEU A 224 -13.44 1.27 6.18
CA LEU A 224 -12.73 2.47 6.61
C LEU A 224 -13.07 2.76 8.08
N LYS A 225 -12.04 3.08 8.87
CA LYS A 225 -12.16 3.38 10.29
C LYS A 225 -11.36 4.63 10.66
N SER A 226 -11.55 5.11 11.88
CA SER A 226 -10.78 6.21 12.47
C SER A 226 -10.56 5.93 13.96
N LEU A 227 -9.47 6.49 14.52
CA LEU A 227 -9.10 6.43 15.94
C LEU A 227 -10.11 7.12 16.84
#